data_eca812cd1081fc0add2c10912f5f27c1
#
_entry.id   eca812cd1081fc0add2c10912f5f27c1
#
_cell.length_a   1.000
_cell.length_b   1.000
_cell.length_c   1.000
_cell.angle_alpha   90.00
_cell.angle_beta   90.00
_cell.angle_gamma   90.00
#
_symmetry.space_group_name_H-M   'P 1'
#
loop_
_entity.id
_entity.type
_entity.pdbx_description
1 polymer ?
#
loop_
_entity_poly.entity_id
_entity_poly.type
_entity_poly.pdbx_seq_one_letter_code
_entity_poly.pdbx_strand_id
1 'polypeptide(L)'
;MYKVITRITQDGKTIDTYETPIGIRFFSFDKDKGFFLNGESVKIKGVCNHHDLGCLGSAVNTRAIERQLEILKAMGCNGIRTSHNPPAPELLDLCDKMGFIVMDEAFDMWRKKKSPYDYSQYFPEWHEHDLTDLILRDRNHPSIFMWSIGNEILEQWSHIDADTLDLQQANMVLNFANTLEKKTIPSKDLHVNSLLALKLADIVKELDPTRPVTSGNNETEPSNHIFRSEAMEIIGFNYHENNWVNFHEKFPDQKLIITESTSALMSRGYYIMHSDSMNIWPERWDKPFDRPVHQCSSYDNSHVPWGTTHEDTWRMVKKYDHISGVYIWTGFDYLGEPTPFWWPSRSSYFGIIDLAGFPKDVYYMYQSEWTDKDVLHLFPHWNWQEGQLVDVWVYYNNADEVELYLNGQSLGKRTKKDDEFHVCWRVPFNKGTLKAVSRKNGKEVLSR
;
A
#
# COMPACT_ATOMS: atom_id res chain seq x y z
N MET A 1 3.30 -18.16 -18.06
CA MET A 1 3.51 -19.36 -17.22
C MET A 1 3.85 -20.55 -18.10
N TYR A 2 4.79 -21.38 -17.66
CA TYR A 2 5.17 -22.65 -18.27
C TYR A 2 4.75 -23.81 -17.36
N LYS A 3 4.85 -25.04 -17.85
CA LYS A 3 4.62 -26.24 -17.05
C LYS A 3 5.84 -27.16 -17.15
N VAL A 4 6.35 -27.60 -16.02
CA VAL A 4 7.28 -28.72 -15.93
C VAL A 4 6.47 -29.98 -15.69
N ILE A 5 6.66 -30.99 -16.55
CA ILE A 5 5.99 -32.28 -16.42
C ILE A 5 7.02 -33.31 -15.94
N THR A 6 6.86 -33.73 -14.69
CA THR A 6 7.66 -34.81 -14.09
C THR A 6 6.95 -36.12 -14.29
N ARG A 7 7.62 -37.13 -14.88
CA ARG A 7 7.06 -38.48 -15.07
C ARG A 7 7.91 -39.50 -14.36
N ILE A 8 7.30 -40.30 -13.53
CA ILE A 8 7.92 -41.48 -12.92
C ILE A 8 7.61 -42.68 -13.80
N THR A 9 8.63 -43.40 -14.24
CA THR A 9 8.49 -44.57 -15.13
C THR A 9 9.09 -45.81 -14.47
N GLN A 10 8.43 -46.94 -14.63
CA GLN A 10 8.92 -48.25 -14.26
C GLN A 10 8.73 -49.20 -15.46
N ASP A 11 9.76 -49.92 -15.85
CA ASP A 11 9.78 -50.84 -16.99
C ASP A 11 9.23 -50.18 -18.28
N GLY A 12 9.57 -48.92 -18.53
CA GLY A 12 9.13 -48.17 -19.71
C GLY A 12 7.68 -47.65 -19.66
N LYS A 13 6.95 -47.93 -18.59
CA LYS A 13 5.58 -47.43 -18.40
C LYS A 13 5.56 -46.27 -17.41
N THR A 14 4.83 -45.22 -17.73
CA THR A 14 4.57 -44.12 -16.80
C THR A 14 3.64 -44.60 -15.71
N ILE A 15 4.10 -44.51 -14.45
CA ILE A 15 3.32 -44.90 -13.27
C ILE A 15 2.75 -43.69 -12.52
N ASP A 16 3.38 -42.51 -12.71
CA ASP A 16 2.87 -41.28 -12.16
C ASP A 16 3.31 -40.07 -13.00
N THR A 17 2.54 -38.98 -12.96
CA THR A 17 2.84 -37.72 -13.63
C THR A 17 2.43 -36.57 -12.76
N TYR A 18 3.37 -35.62 -12.55
CA TYR A 18 3.13 -34.41 -11.77
C TYR A 18 3.41 -33.17 -12.63
N GLU A 19 2.49 -32.22 -12.68
CA GLU A 19 2.66 -30.93 -13.35
C GLU A 19 3.00 -29.85 -12.35
N THR A 20 4.13 -29.14 -12.54
CA THR A 20 4.53 -27.99 -11.75
C THR A 20 4.44 -26.74 -12.62
N PRO A 21 3.59 -25.76 -12.26
CA PRO A 21 3.61 -24.45 -12.92
C PRO A 21 4.91 -23.72 -12.59
N ILE A 22 5.54 -23.11 -13.60
CA ILE A 22 6.75 -22.27 -13.41
C ILE A 22 6.64 -20.98 -14.20
N GLY A 23 7.34 -19.95 -13.73
CA GLY A 23 7.58 -18.70 -14.45
C GLY A 23 9.07 -18.44 -14.59
N ILE A 24 9.46 -17.87 -15.72
CA ILE A 24 10.84 -17.45 -15.96
C ILE A 24 10.85 -15.93 -15.96
N ARG A 25 11.56 -15.35 -15.02
CA ARG A 25 11.78 -13.92 -14.89
C ARG A 25 13.11 -13.65 -14.22
N PHE A 26 13.63 -12.45 -14.42
CA PHE A 26 14.70 -11.90 -13.58
C PHE A 26 14.34 -10.48 -13.17
N PHE A 27 14.85 -10.06 -12.05
CA PHE A 27 14.67 -8.70 -11.55
C PHE A 27 15.93 -8.23 -10.86
N SER A 28 16.05 -6.91 -10.73
CA SER A 28 17.14 -6.28 -10.02
C SER A 28 16.67 -4.96 -9.40
N PHE A 29 17.41 -4.53 -8.40
CA PHE A 29 17.23 -3.22 -7.78
C PHE A 29 18.52 -2.41 -7.98
N ASP A 30 18.34 -1.20 -8.43
CA ASP A 30 19.41 -0.20 -8.55
C ASP A 30 19.13 0.93 -7.54
N LYS A 31 20.14 1.37 -6.80
CA LYS A 31 19.97 2.36 -5.74
C LYS A 31 19.47 3.72 -6.26
N ASP A 32 19.86 4.10 -7.48
CA ASP A 32 19.53 5.40 -8.07
C ASP A 32 18.34 5.36 -9.03
N LYS A 33 18.06 4.15 -9.62
CA LYS A 33 17.07 3.97 -10.69
C LYS A 33 15.88 3.08 -10.29
N GLY A 34 15.89 2.54 -9.07
CA GLY A 34 14.80 1.74 -8.52
C GLY A 34 14.77 0.30 -9.06
N PHE A 35 13.59 -0.20 -9.39
CA PHE A 35 13.34 -1.60 -9.70
C PHE A 35 13.30 -1.88 -11.21
N PHE A 36 13.87 -3.02 -11.59
CA PHE A 36 13.88 -3.53 -12.97
C PHE A 36 13.30 -4.94 -13.02
N LEU A 37 12.41 -5.18 -13.96
CA LEU A 37 11.84 -6.49 -14.26
C LEU A 37 12.14 -6.86 -15.70
N ASN A 38 12.82 -8.01 -15.91
CA ASN A 38 13.25 -8.48 -17.22
C ASN A 38 14.09 -7.46 -18.02
N GLY A 39 14.86 -6.62 -17.30
CA GLY A 39 15.72 -5.59 -17.87
C GLY A 39 15.03 -4.25 -18.15
N GLU A 40 13.72 -4.16 -17.95
CA GLU A 40 12.96 -2.91 -18.10
C GLU A 40 12.76 -2.24 -16.74
N SER A 41 12.91 -0.91 -16.70
CA SER A 41 12.59 -0.12 -15.50
C SER A 41 11.09 -0.14 -15.25
N VAL A 42 10.69 -0.60 -14.08
CA VAL A 42 9.30 -0.73 -13.67
C VAL A 42 9.12 -0.09 -12.30
N LYS A 43 8.21 0.89 -12.20
CA LYS A 43 7.78 1.39 -10.90
C LYS A 43 6.79 0.39 -10.30
N ILE A 44 7.04 -0.08 -9.07
CA ILE A 44 6.09 -0.92 -8.35
C ILE A 44 4.91 -0.04 -7.92
N LYS A 45 3.74 -0.36 -8.41
CA LYS A 45 2.44 0.30 -8.18
C LYS A 45 1.60 -0.67 -7.35
N GLY A 46 1.93 -0.79 -6.08
CA GLY A 46 1.42 -1.82 -5.18
C GLY A 46 0.38 -1.32 -4.20
N VAL A 47 -0.30 -2.28 -3.60
CA VAL A 47 -1.20 -2.07 -2.46
C VAL A 47 -0.91 -3.10 -1.37
N CYS A 48 -1.11 -2.71 -0.12
CA CYS A 48 -1.22 -3.63 1.01
C CYS A 48 -2.63 -4.22 1.01
N ASN A 49 -2.74 -5.53 1.23
CA ASN A 49 -4.03 -6.19 1.39
C ASN A 49 -4.00 -7.12 2.59
N HIS A 50 -4.97 -6.95 3.49
CA HIS A 50 -5.33 -7.98 4.45
C HIS A 50 -6.04 -9.14 3.76
N HIS A 51 -5.95 -10.34 4.35
CA HIS A 51 -6.79 -11.47 3.97
C HIS A 51 -8.22 -11.26 4.48
N ASP A 52 -8.96 -10.41 3.78
CA ASP A 52 -10.33 -10.03 4.09
C ASP A 52 -11.16 -9.94 2.80
N LEU A 53 -12.25 -10.67 2.75
CA LEU A 53 -13.16 -10.73 1.62
C LEU A 53 -14.51 -10.09 1.94
N GLY A 54 -14.52 -9.08 2.81
CA GLY A 54 -15.72 -8.34 3.20
C GLY A 54 -16.74 -9.24 3.91
N CYS A 55 -17.91 -9.45 3.32
CA CYS A 55 -18.96 -10.26 3.92
C CYS A 55 -18.60 -11.77 4.06
N LEU A 56 -17.54 -12.23 3.41
CA LEU A 56 -17.01 -13.60 3.56
C LEU A 56 -15.96 -13.70 4.69
N GLY A 57 -15.54 -12.57 5.24
CA GLY A 57 -14.48 -12.50 6.26
C GLY A 57 -13.17 -13.09 5.75
N SER A 58 -12.53 -13.92 6.57
CA SER A 58 -11.27 -14.60 6.25
C SER A 58 -11.44 -15.98 5.60
N ALA A 59 -12.64 -16.35 5.16
CA ALA A 59 -12.86 -17.61 4.43
C ALA A 59 -12.14 -17.56 3.08
N VAL A 60 -11.37 -18.62 2.75
CA VAL A 60 -10.71 -18.71 1.44
C VAL A 60 -11.75 -18.98 0.37
N ASN A 61 -11.91 -18.07 -0.55
CA ASN A 61 -12.75 -18.19 -1.73
C ASN A 61 -12.00 -17.68 -2.96
N THR A 62 -11.51 -18.59 -3.79
CA THR A 62 -10.66 -18.29 -4.95
C THR A 62 -11.30 -17.27 -5.88
N ARG A 63 -12.60 -17.36 -6.17
CA ARG A 63 -13.28 -16.40 -7.07
C ARG A 63 -13.39 -15.00 -6.47
N ALA A 64 -13.58 -14.92 -5.15
CA ALA A 64 -13.61 -13.62 -4.47
C ALA A 64 -12.22 -12.95 -4.47
N ILE A 65 -11.16 -13.73 -4.23
CA ILE A 65 -9.76 -13.25 -4.34
C ILE A 65 -9.46 -12.82 -5.78
N GLU A 66 -9.84 -13.65 -6.77
CA GLU A 66 -9.67 -13.30 -8.19
C GLU A 66 -10.37 -11.97 -8.54
N ARG A 67 -11.61 -11.76 -8.05
CA ARG A 67 -12.33 -10.49 -8.24
C ARG A 67 -11.58 -9.30 -7.66
N GLN A 68 -11.00 -9.42 -6.47
CA GLN A 68 -10.19 -8.35 -5.89
C GLN A 68 -8.98 -8.02 -6.80
N LEU A 69 -8.26 -9.03 -7.25
CA LEU A 69 -7.12 -8.87 -8.16
C LEU A 69 -7.53 -8.30 -9.52
N GLU A 70 -8.69 -8.69 -10.08
CA GLU A 70 -9.23 -8.12 -11.32
C GLU A 70 -9.47 -6.61 -11.19
N ILE A 71 -10.05 -6.16 -10.06
CA ILE A 71 -10.31 -4.74 -9.79
C ILE A 71 -8.98 -3.98 -9.66
N LEU A 72 -8.02 -4.50 -8.91
CA LEU A 72 -6.69 -3.91 -8.77
C LEU A 72 -5.95 -3.85 -10.10
N LYS A 73 -6.00 -4.92 -10.90
CA LYS A 73 -5.40 -4.96 -12.23
C LYS A 73 -6.01 -3.92 -13.17
N ALA A 74 -7.32 -3.74 -13.11
CA ALA A 74 -8.03 -2.75 -13.91
C ALA A 74 -7.64 -1.31 -13.54
N MET A 75 -7.23 -1.06 -12.29
CA MET A 75 -6.68 0.21 -11.81
C MET A 75 -5.23 0.45 -12.29
N GLY A 76 -4.52 -0.60 -12.70
CA GLY A 76 -3.11 -0.54 -13.07
C GLY A 76 -2.13 -0.97 -11.96
N CYS A 77 -2.65 -1.51 -10.87
CA CYS A 77 -1.85 -2.11 -9.82
C CYS A 77 -1.06 -3.31 -10.37
N ASN A 78 0.23 -3.41 -10.01
CA ASN A 78 1.12 -4.50 -10.40
C ASN A 78 1.76 -5.21 -9.20
N GLY A 79 1.57 -4.73 -7.97
CA GLY A 79 2.18 -5.27 -6.76
C GLY A 79 1.20 -5.51 -5.62
N ILE A 80 1.39 -6.61 -4.89
CA ILE A 80 0.64 -6.93 -3.67
C ILE A 80 1.63 -7.14 -2.52
N ARG A 81 1.39 -6.51 -1.38
CA ARG A 81 2.01 -6.84 -0.09
C ARG A 81 1.00 -7.58 0.74
N THR A 82 1.36 -8.79 1.20
CA THR A 82 0.48 -9.65 2.00
C THR A 82 0.52 -9.26 3.47
N SER A 83 -0.17 -8.17 3.79
CA SER A 83 -0.17 -7.54 5.11
C SER A 83 -1.01 -8.32 6.12
N HIS A 84 -0.50 -8.73 7.23
CA HIS A 84 0.90 -8.81 7.67
C HIS A 84 1.16 -10.23 8.14
N ASN A 85 0.90 -11.20 7.28
CA ASN A 85 0.97 -12.63 7.59
C ASN A 85 1.02 -13.46 6.29
N PRO A 86 1.38 -14.75 6.38
CA PRO A 86 1.40 -15.66 5.24
C PRO A 86 0.07 -15.66 4.46
N PRO A 87 0.09 -15.49 3.14
CA PRO A 87 -1.13 -15.45 2.33
C PRO A 87 -1.75 -16.84 2.13
N ALA A 88 -3.02 -16.86 1.70
CA ALA A 88 -3.61 -18.08 1.14
C ALA A 88 -2.88 -18.47 -0.16
N PRO A 89 -2.56 -19.77 -0.38
CA PRO A 89 -1.90 -20.23 -1.60
C PRO A 89 -2.64 -19.82 -2.89
N GLU A 90 -3.96 -19.78 -2.84
CA GLU A 90 -4.82 -19.37 -3.97
C GLU A 90 -4.55 -17.92 -4.42
N LEU A 91 -4.15 -17.05 -3.49
CA LEU A 91 -3.74 -15.67 -3.84
C LEU A 91 -2.47 -15.69 -4.71
N LEU A 92 -1.48 -16.49 -4.34
CA LEU A 92 -0.21 -16.60 -5.06
C LEU A 92 -0.40 -17.23 -6.43
N ASP A 93 -1.20 -18.30 -6.54
CA ASP A 93 -1.56 -18.92 -7.82
C ASP A 93 -2.21 -17.92 -8.78
N LEU A 94 -3.11 -17.08 -8.25
CA LEU A 94 -3.76 -16.02 -9.02
C LEU A 94 -2.78 -14.90 -9.39
N CYS A 95 -1.89 -14.49 -8.49
CA CYS A 95 -0.85 -13.51 -8.77
C CYS A 95 0.10 -13.98 -9.88
N ASP A 96 0.52 -15.25 -9.85
CA ASP A 96 1.30 -15.88 -10.91
C ASP A 96 0.59 -15.82 -12.27
N LYS A 97 -0.69 -16.18 -12.28
CA LYS A 97 -1.51 -16.21 -13.49
C LYS A 97 -1.80 -14.82 -14.05
N MET A 98 -2.05 -13.86 -13.19
CA MET A 98 -2.46 -12.50 -13.56
C MET A 98 -1.28 -11.54 -13.72
N GLY A 99 -0.05 -11.95 -13.36
CA GLY A 99 1.15 -11.16 -13.51
C GLY A 99 1.25 -10.02 -12.49
N PHE A 100 0.95 -10.29 -11.24
CA PHE A 100 1.34 -9.44 -10.11
C PHE A 100 2.71 -9.85 -9.58
N ILE A 101 3.43 -8.90 -8.99
CA ILE A 101 4.59 -9.16 -8.14
C ILE A 101 4.17 -9.09 -6.68
N VAL A 102 4.68 -9.99 -5.85
CA VAL A 102 4.25 -10.14 -4.46
C VAL A 102 5.43 -9.94 -3.52
N MET A 103 5.26 -9.03 -2.56
CA MET A 103 6.05 -8.98 -1.34
C MET A 103 5.35 -9.88 -0.32
N ASP A 104 5.92 -11.04 -0.07
CA ASP A 104 5.37 -12.04 0.83
C ASP A 104 5.86 -11.80 2.25
N GLU A 105 4.92 -11.51 3.15
CA GLU A 105 5.24 -11.08 4.51
C GLU A 105 4.87 -12.12 5.55
N ALA A 106 5.85 -12.42 6.43
CA ALA A 106 5.73 -13.49 7.40
C ALA A 106 5.05 -13.07 8.70
N PHE A 107 5.42 -11.91 9.26
CA PHE A 107 5.06 -11.54 10.63
C PHE A 107 4.65 -10.07 10.75
N ASP A 108 3.55 -9.80 11.47
CA ASP A 108 3.20 -8.45 11.91
C ASP A 108 3.98 -8.02 13.18
N MET A 109 4.33 -8.95 14.02
CA MET A 109 5.12 -8.72 15.25
C MET A 109 6.10 -9.86 15.49
N TRP A 110 7.12 -9.60 16.30
CA TRP A 110 8.03 -10.62 16.79
C TRP A 110 7.73 -10.94 18.26
N ARG A 111 8.70 -10.77 19.15
CA ARG A 111 8.56 -11.09 20.59
C ARG A 111 7.71 -10.09 21.36
N LYS A 112 7.71 -8.83 20.91
CA LYS A 112 6.95 -7.77 21.57
C LYS A 112 5.55 -7.67 20.99
N LYS A 113 4.56 -7.78 21.86
CA LYS A 113 3.15 -7.74 21.44
C LYS A 113 2.72 -6.35 21.01
N LYS A 114 1.87 -6.30 19.99
CA LYS A 114 1.11 -5.13 19.58
C LYS A 114 -0.33 -5.15 20.12
N SER A 115 -0.87 -6.34 20.33
CA SER A 115 -2.20 -6.54 20.90
C SER A 115 -2.18 -7.65 21.96
N PRO A 116 -3.24 -7.76 22.82
CA PRO A 116 -3.20 -8.67 23.96
C PRO A 116 -2.99 -10.15 23.64
N TYR A 117 -3.44 -10.61 22.47
CA TYR A 117 -3.48 -12.03 22.09
C TYR A 117 -2.91 -12.28 20.69
N ASP A 118 -1.92 -11.50 20.29
CA ASP A 118 -1.30 -11.61 18.99
C ASP A 118 -0.25 -12.75 18.91
N TYR A 119 0.41 -12.86 17.76
CA TYR A 119 1.37 -13.91 17.47
C TYR A 119 2.63 -13.86 18.35
N SER A 120 2.92 -12.74 19.02
CA SER A 120 4.11 -12.61 19.87
C SER A 120 4.20 -13.68 20.96
N GLN A 121 3.06 -14.22 21.42
CA GLN A 121 3.01 -15.29 22.40
C GLN A 121 3.54 -16.63 21.86
N TYR A 122 3.49 -16.84 20.56
CA TYR A 122 3.97 -18.04 19.86
C TYR A 122 5.34 -17.83 19.23
N PHE A 123 5.69 -16.61 18.92
CA PHE A 123 6.92 -16.26 18.20
C PHE A 123 8.19 -16.90 18.78
N PRO A 124 8.44 -16.91 20.11
CA PRO A 124 9.67 -17.50 20.67
C PRO A 124 9.86 -18.97 20.32
N GLU A 125 8.77 -19.73 20.19
CA GLU A 125 8.79 -21.17 19.96
C GLU A 125 8.62 -21.52 18.47
N TRP A 126 7.83 -20.73 17.73
CA TRP A 126 7.36 -21.11 16.39
C TRP A 126 7.97 -20.35 15.22
N HIS A 127 8.67 -19.22 15.46
CA HIS A 127 9.15 -18.36 14.38
C HIS A 127 10.04 -19.06 13.35
N GLU A 128 10.90 -19.98 13.76
CA GLU A 128 11.77 -20.73 12.84
C GLU A 128 10.96 -21.69 11.97
N HIS A 129 10.04 -22.39 12.59
CA HIS A 129 9.17 -23.35 11.92
C HIS A 129 8.25 -22.64 10.91
N ASP A 130 7.54 -21.62 11.37
CA ASP A 130 6.54 -20.92 10.55
C ASP A 130 7.19 -20.16 9.38
N LEU A 131 8.36 -19.53 9.61
CA LEU A 131 9.11 -18.88 8.54
C LEU A 131 9.66 -19.89 7.53
N THR A 132 10.17 -21.02 8.00
CA THR A 132 10.66 -22.10 7.14
C THR A 132 9.53 -22.65 6.26
N ASP A 133 8.38 -22.92 6.85
CA ASP A 133 7.22 -23.46 6.14
C ASP A 133 6.69 -22.47 5.11
N LEU A 134 6.63 -21.17 5.43
CA LEU A 134 6.27 -20.12 4.47
C LEU A 134 7.20 -20.16 3.26
N ILE A 135 8.52 -20.07 3.48
CA ILE A 135 9.49 -20.02 2.38
C ILE A 135 9.44 -21.30 1.53
N LEU A 136 9.41 -22.47 2.17
CA LEU A 136 9.33 -23.75 1.44
C LEU A 136 8.05 -23.92 0.63
N ARG A 137 6.93 -23.45 1.16
CA ARG A 137 5.64 -23.46 0.47
C ARG A 137 5.66 -22.57 -0.77
N ASP A 138 6.18 -21.35 -0.63
CA ASP A 138 5.89 -20.26 -1.56
C ASP A 138 7.04 -19.92 -2.51
N ARG A 139 8.30 -20.34 -2.25
CA ARG A 139 9.48 -20.00 -3.05
C ARG A 139 9.42 -20.37 -4.53
N ASN A 140 8.51 -21.25 -4.93
CA ASN A 140 8.34 -21.64 -6.33
C ASN A 140 7.36 -20.75 -7.10
N HIS A 141 6.68 -19.81 -6.43
CA HIS A 141 5.81 -18.84 -7.09
C HIS A 141 6.64 -17.77 -7.82
N PRO A 142 6.53 -17.61 -9.14
CA PRO A 142 7.24 -16.57 -9.88
C PRO A 142 6.75 -15.16 -9.56
N SER A 143 5.56 -14.99 -9.00
CA SER A 143 5.05 -13.70 -8.53
C SER A 143 5.85 -13.16 -7.34
N ILE A 144 6.34 -14.01 -6.44
CA ILE A 144 7.12 -13.55 -5.29
C ILE A 144 8.48 -13.04 -5.76
N PHE A 145 8.78 -11.78 -5.42
CA PHE A 145 10.04 -11.15 -5.77
C PHE A 145 10.87 -10.73 -4.54
N MET A 146 10.27 -10.74 -3.35
CA MET A 146 10.86 -10.26 -2.11
C MET A 146 10.17 -10.92 -0.90
N TRP A 147 10.94 -11.21 0.13
CA TRP A 147 10.47 -11.69 1.42
C TRP A 147 10.49 -10.56 2.45
N SER A 148 9.39 -10.37 3.18
CA SER A 148 9.32 -9.44 4.29
C SER A 148 9.22 -10.21 5.61
N ILE A 149 10.17 -9.95 6.51
CA ILE A 149 10.27 -10.68 7.79
C ILE A 149 9.58 -9.99 8.96
N GLY A 150 8.96 -8.85 8.74
CA GLY A 150 8.24 -8.14 9.81
C GLY A 150 7.62 -6.83 9.37
N ASN A 151 6.58 -6.43 10.08
CA ASN A 151 5.90 -5.15 9.92
C ASN A 151 5.96 -4.36 11.22
N GLU A 152 6.51 -3.15 11.17
CA GLU A 152 6.52 -2.19 12.30
C GLU A 152 6.75 -2.86 13.66
N ILE A 153 7.67 -3.84 13.67
CA ILE A 153 7.98 -4.60 14.87
C ILE A 153 8.59 -3.69 15.92
N LEU A 154 8.22 -3.87 17.19
CA LEU A 154 8.69 -2.97 18.26
C LEU A 154 10.19 -3.13 18.56
N GLU A 155 10.78 -4.23 18.15
CA GLU A 155 12.21 -4.51 18.22
C GLU A 155 13.08 -3.62 17.34
N GLN A 156 12.51 -2.92 16.39
CA GLN A 156 13.25 -2.00 15.51
C GLN A 156 13.80 -0.77 16.25
N TRP A 157 13.14 -0.36 17.32
CA TRP A 157 13.37 0.94 17.93
C TRP A 157 14.63 1.00 18.77
N SER A 158 15.43 2.03 18.49
CA SER A 158 16.69 2.29 19.16
C SER A 158 16.59 3.29 20.33
N HIS A 159 15.36 3.75 20.65
CA HIS A 159 15.15 4.64 21.78
C HIS A 159 15.45 3.92 23.12
N ILE A 160 16.08 4.64 24.07
CA ILE A 160 16.50 4.04 25.35
C ILE A 160 15.35 3.41 26.13
N ASP A 161 14.15 3.95 26.00
CA ASP A 161 12.95 3.48 26.70
C ASP A 161 12.11 2.49 25.86
N ALA A 162 12.58 2.11 24.66
CA ALA A 162 11.81 1.29 23.72
C ALA A 162 11.31 -0.04 24.30
N ASP A 163 12.07 -0.62 25.26
CA ASP A 163 11.69 -1.86 25.90
C ASP A 163 10.58 -1.71 26.95
N THR A 164 10.28 -0.49 27.37
CA THR A 164 9.28 -0.18 28.40
C THR A 164 8.00 0.45 27.85
N LEU A 165 8.01 0.87 26.56
CA LEU A 165 6.86 1.52 25.91
C LEU A 165 5.86 0.46 25.41
N ASP A 166 4.58 0.74 25.59
CA ASP A 166 3.53 0.04 24.86
C ASP A 166 3.37 0.60 23.44
N LEU A 167 2.56 -0.07 22.59
CA LEU A 167 2.36 0.34 21.20
C LEU A 167 1.85 1.78 21.06
N GLN A 168 0.94 2.20 21.94
CA GLN A 168 0.39 3.55 21.88
C GLN A 168 1.42 4.61 22.25
N GLN A 169 2.17 4.38 23.32
CA GLN A 169 3.26 5.24 23.77
C GLN A 169 4.33 5.35 22.69
N ALA A 170 4.63 4.25 22.09
CA ALA A 170 5.60 4.14 21.05
C ALA A 170 5.20 4.90 19.77
N ASN A 171 3.96 4.77 19.31
CA ASN A 171 3.44 5.55 18.20
C ASN A 171 3.42 7.05 18.53
N MET A 172 3.17 7.43 19.77
CA MET A 172 3.30 8.81 20.22
C MET A 172 4.73 9.33 20.09
N VAL A 173 5.73 8.55 20.53
CA VAL A 173 7.15 8.92 20.39
C VAL A 173 7.53 9.06 18.92
N LEU A 174 7.12 8.15 18.05
CA LEU A 174 7.43 8.19 16.62
C LEU A 174 6.83 9.42 15.92
N ASN A 175 5.59 9.73 16.21
CA ASN A 175 4.87 10.79 15.53
C ASN A 175 5.17 12.20 16.09
N PHE A 176 5.60 12.30 17.36
CA PHE A 176 5.94 13.57 17.99
C PHE A 176 7.44 13.77 18.25
N ALA A 177 8.27 12.75 18.03
CA ALA A 177 9.72 12.78 18.34
C ALA A 177 10.53 13.75 17.47
N ASN A 178 9.95 14.37 16.45
CA ASN A 178 10.60 15.50 15.78
C ASN A 178 10.83 16.72 16.71
N THR A 179 10.26 16.68 17.92
CA THR A 179 10.39 17.71 18.95
C THR A 179 11.22 17.28 20.16
N LEU A 180 11.58 15.97 20.27
CA LEU A 180 12.35 15.44 21.38
C LEU A 180 13.73 14.97 20.89
N GLU A 181 14.80 15.36 21.59
CA GLU A 181 16.13 14.82 21.31
C GLU A 181 16.09 13.28 21.40
N LYS A 182 16.34 12.60 20.29
CA LYS A 182 16.44 11.14 20.25
C LYS A 182 17.66 10.71 21.04
N LYS A 183 17.46 10.20 22.24
CA LYS A 183 18.52 9.60 23.05
C LYS A 183 18.77 8.18 22.56
N THR A 184 19.67 8.02 21.61
CA THR A 184 20.17 6.72 21.17
C THR A 184 21.33 6.30 22.05
N ILE A 185 21.45 5.01 22.37
CA ILE A 185 22.62 4.45 23.05
C ILE A 185 23.67 4.14 21.98
N PRO A 186 24.81 4.85 21.94
CA PRO A 186 25.91 4.48 21.07
C PRO A 186 26.51 3.15 21.58
N SER A 187 26.32 2.06 20.87
CA SER A 187 27.00 0.78 21.12
C SER A 187 27.76 0.37 19.87
N LYS A 188 28.97 -0.15 20.04
CA LYS A 188 29.73 -0.77 18.94
C LYS A 188 29.22 -2.17 18.62
N ASP A 189 28.61 -2.83 19.59
CA ASP A 189 28.09 -4.18 19.47
C ASP A 189 26.64 -4.15 18.91
N LEU A 190 26.28 -5.21 18.19
CA LEU A 190 24.93 -5.39 17.72
C LEU A 190 23.98 -5.68 18.89
N HIS A 191 22.86 -5.02 18.90
CA HIS A 191 21.79 -5.30 19.85
C HIS A 191 21.19 -6.68 19.60
N VAL A 192 20.63 -7.33 20.62
CA VAL A 192 19.95 -8.64 20.49
C VAL A 192 18.86 -8.62 19.42
N ASN A 193 18.19 -7.50 19.22
CA ASN A 193 17.17 -7.32 18.16
C ASN A 193 17.80 -7.34 16.76
N SER A 194 19.00 -6.79 16.59
CA SER A 194 19.76 -6.88 15.33
C SER A 194 20.19 -8.32 15.04
N LEU A 195 20.60 -9.07 16.09
CA LEU A 195 20.94 -10.49 15.95
C LEU A 195 19.72 -11.34 15.58
N LEU A 196 18.54 -11.00 16.09
CA LEU A 196 17.30 -11.67 15.72
C LEU A 196 16.93 -11.39 14.25
N ALA A 197 17.10 -10.14 13.78
CA ALA A 197 16.91 -9.80 12.37
C ALA A 197 17.85 -10.60 11.45
N LEU A 198 19.14 -10.71 11.82
CA LEU A 198 20.10 -11.56 11.10
C LEU A 198 19.63 -13.01 11.05
N LYS A 199 19.26 -13.58 12.19
CA LYS A 199 18.79 -14.97 12.26
C LYS A 199 17.60 -15.23 11.33
N LEU A 200 16.60 -14.35 11.32
CA LEU A 200 15.43 -14.51 10.45
C LEU A 200 15.80 -14.37 8.96
N ALA A 201 16.66 -13.41 8.62
CA ALA A 201 17.15 -13.25 7.26
C ALA A 201 17.98 -14.46 6.81
N ASP A 202 18.81 -15.03 7.68
CA ASP A 202 19.62 -16.23 7.40
C ASP A 202 18.72 -17.44 7.07
N ILE A 203 17.64 -17.65 7.84
CA ILE A 203 16.66 -18.72 7.55
C ILE A 203 16.09 -18.55 6.13
N VAL A 204 15.69 -17.33 5.77
CA VAL A 204 15.20 -17.05 4.43
C VAL A 204 16.26 -17.35 3.37
N LYS A 205 17.49 -16.86 3.56
CA LYS A 205 18.59 -16.98 2.58
C LYS A 205 19.11 -18.41 2.43
N GLU A 206 19.06 -19.22 3.46
CA GLU A 206 19.36 -20.66 3.38
C GLU A 206 18.36 -21.42 2.51
N LEU A 207 17.09 -21.02 2.53
CA LEU A 207 16.00 -21.66 1.82
C LEU A 207 15.74 -21.07 0.41
N ASP A 208 15.97 -19.76 0.27
CA ASP A 208 15.86 -19.02 -1.00
C ASP A 208 16.91 -17.90 -1.12
N PRO A 209 18.11 -18.20 -1.64
CA PRO A 209 19.14 -17.20 -1.87
C PRO A 209 18.85 -16.25 -3.03
N THR A 210 17.78 -16.46 -3.78
CA THR A 210 17.50 -15.77 -5.05
C THR A 210 16.72 -14.47 -4.90
N ARG A 211 15.98 -14.31 -3.78
CA ARG A 211 15.14 -13.14 -3.50
C ARG A 211 15.71 -12.32 -2.36
N PRO A 212 15.60 -10.97 -2.42
CA PRO A 212 16.03 -10.12 -1.31
C PRO A 212 15.09 -10.22 -0.12
N VAL A 213 15.64 -9.89 1.06
CA VAL A 213 14.91 -9.77 2.31
C VAL A 213 14.70 -8.30 2.63
N THR A 214 13.51 -7.98 3.13
CA THR A 214 13.13 -6.66 3.66
C THR A 214 12.26 -6.80 4.92
N SER A 215 11.84 -5.68 5.47
CA SER A 215 10.78 -5.53 6.47
C SER A 215 10.11 -4.17 6.31
N GLY A 216 8.87 -4.04 6.76
CA GLY A 216 8.19 -2.75 6.84
C GLY A 216 8.59 -2.00 8.11
N ASN A 217 9.20 -0.82 8.00
CA ASN A 217 9.75 -0.10 9.14
C ASN A 217 9.23 1.32 9.21
N ASN A 218 8.66 1.68 10.36
CA ASN A 218 8.26 3.06 10.68
C ASN A 218 9.32 3.84 11.49
N GLU A 219 10.41 3.20 11.94
CA GLU A 219 11.63 3.87 12.39
C GLU A 219 12.63 3.97 11.21
N THR A 220 12.74 5.15 10.62
CA THR A 220 13.49 5.37 9.38
C THR A 220 14.93 5.84 9.59
N GLU A 221 15.43 5.83 10.84
CA GLU A 221 16.79 6.24 11.15
C GLU A 221 17.79 5.07 11.00
N PRO A 222 19.05 5.34 10.62
CA PRO A 222 20.09 4.30 10.56
C PRO A 222 20.35 3.60 11.90
N SER A 223 19.94 4.20 13.03
CA SER A 223 20.02 3.61 14.36
C SER A 223 19.02 2.49 14.60
N ASN A 224 17.99 2.33 13.75
CA ASN A 224 17.04 1.23 13.80
C ASN A 224 17.79 -0.11 13.90
N HIS A 225 17.43 -0.94 14.88
CA HIS A 225 18.13 -2.20 15.14
C HIS A 225 18.07 -3.17 13.95
N ILE A 226 17.01 -3.11 13.14
CA ILE A 226 16.87 -3.93 11.94
C ILE A 226 17.87 -3.47 10.87
N PHE A 227 18.01 -2.16 10.64
CA PHE A 227 18.95 -1.62 9.66
C PHE A 227 20.41 -1.83 10.12
N ARG A 228 20.66 -1.69 11.41
CA ARG A 228 22.00 -1.97 11.99
C ARG A 228 22.44 -3.41 11.86
N SER A 229 21.52 -4.35 11.66
CA SER A 229 21.87 -5.75 11.40
C SER A 229 22.54 -5.94 10.05
N GLU A 230 22.34 -5.01 9.10
CA GLU A 230 22.72 -5.14 7.67
C GLU A 230 22.11 -6.35 6.96
N ALA A 231 21.10 -6.98 7.59
CA ALA A 231 20.41 -8.16 7.04
C ALA A 231 19.42 -7.79 5.91
N MET A 232 18.97 -6.53 5.87
CA MET A 232 18.03 -6.07 4.85
C MET A 232 18.75 -5.67 3.56
N GLU A 233 18.54 -6.40 2.47
CA GLU A 233 19.11 -6.09 1.16
C GLU A 233 18.39 -4.92 0.49
N ILE A 234 17.15 -4.68 0.88
CA ILE A 234 16.31 -3.55 0.47
C ILE A 234 15.74 -2.92 1.73
N ILE A 235 15.91 -1.63 1.90
CA ILE A 235 15.33 -0.88 3.01
C ILE A 235 13.85 -0.63 2.72
N GLY A 236 12.98 -1.11 3.61
CA GLY A 236 11.54 -0.90 3.55
C GLY A 236 11.12 0.20 4.53
N PHE A 237 10.49 1.27 4.01
CA PHE A 237 9.92 2.33 4.82
C PHE A 237 8.39 2.26 4.82
N ASN A 238 7.82 2.33 6.03
CA ASN A 238 6.41 2.64 6.22
C ASN A 238 6.31 4.14 6.52
N TYR A 239 5.52 4.88 5.71
CA TYR A 239 5.28 6.31 5.89
C TYR A 239 6.56 7.18 5.90
N HIS A 240 6.52 8.33 6.60
CA HIS A 240 7.66 9.26 6.76
C HIS A 240 8.21 9.81 5.43
N GLU A 241 7.32 10.30 4.58
CA GLU A 241 7.58 10.76 3.21
C GLU A 241 8.76 11.74 3.11
N ASN A 242 8.96 12.57 4.12
CA ASN A 242 10.10 13.52 4.16
C ASN A 242 11.46 12.80 4.12
N ASN A 243 11.54 11.55 4.60
CA ASN A 243 12.76 10.75 4.61
C ASN A 243 13.00 10.01 3.27
N TRP A 244 12.00 9.96 2.37
CA TRP A 244 12.16 9.33 1.07
C TRP A 244 13.07 10.15 0.15
N VAL A 245 12.92 11.49 0.19
CA VAL A 245 13.68 12.42 -0.67
C VAL A 245 15.17 12.37 -0.35
N ASN A 246 15.51 12.41 0.94
CA ASN A 246 16.88 12.46 1.43
C ASN A 246 17.41 11.08 1.84
N PHE A 247 16.85 10.02 1.28
CA PHE A 247 17.20 8.64 1.65
C PHE A 247 18.70 8.36 1.57
N HIS A 248 19.35 8.77 0.49
CA HIS A 248 20.79 8.53 0.26
C HIS A 248 21.71 9.31 1.17
N GLU A 249 21.24 10.37 1.84
CA GLU A 249 22.03 11.07 2.87
C GLU A 249 22.25 10.17 4.10
N LYS A 250 21.27 9.29 4.39
CA LYS A 250 21.29 8.36 5.53
C LYS A 250 21.72 6.94 5.14
N PHE A 251 21.43 6.53 3.92
CA PHE A 251 21.65 5.18 3.38
C PHE A 251 22.30 5.24 1.99
N PRO A 252 23.57 5.69 1.86
CA PRO A 252 24.18 6.05 0.56
C PRO A 252 24.28 4.89 -0.44
N ASP A 253 24.39 3.66 0.04
CA ASP A 253 24.58 2.46 -0.80
C ASP A 253 23.37 1.51 -0.81
N GLN A 254 22.31 1.88 -0.10
CA GLN A 254 21.12 1.06 0.02
C GLN A 254 20.06 1.40 -1.05
N LYS A 255 19.12 0.48 -1.21
CA LYS A 255 17.97 0.57 -2.12
C LYS A 255 16.73 0.77 -1.30
N LEU A 256 15.78 1.55 -1.82
CA LEU A 256 14.55 1.93 -1.11
C LEU A 256 13.31 1.35 -1.78
N ILE A 257 12.44 0.78 -0.96
CA ILE A 257 11.05 0.49 -1.30
C ILE A 257 10.13 1.05 -0.23
N ILE A 258 8.99 1.59 -0.63
CA ILE A 258 7.98 2.07 0.32
C ILE A 258 7.00 0.92 0.56
N THR A 259 7.17 0.28 1.71
CA THR A 259 6.43 -0.92 2.10
C THR A 259 5.01 -0.60 2.56
N GLU A 260 4.79 0.63 3.07
CA GLU A 260 3.47 1.12 3.45
C GLU A 260 3.42 2.65 3.35
N SER A 261 2.29 3.21 2.96
CA SER A 261 2.18 4.65 2.71
C SER A 261 0.73 5.12 2.72
N THR A 262 0.56 6.43 2.59
CA THR A 262 -0.74 7.07 2.39
C THR A 262 -1.58 7.08 3.68
N SER A 263 -2.41 6.08 3.95
CA SER A 263 -3.40 6.07 5.04
C SER A 263 -4.34 7.27 5.00
N ALA A 264 -4.81 7.60 3.79
CA ALA A 264 -5.89 8.55 3.60
C ALA A 264 -7.23 7.96 4.03
N LEU A 265 -8.13 8.81 4.48
CA LEU A 265 -9.41 8.43 5.07
C LEU A 265 -10.56 8.78 4.12
N MET A 266 -11.28 7.78 3.62
CA MET A 266 -12.36 7.99 2.65
C MET A 266 -13.57 7.11 2.90
N SER A 267 -14.77 7.69 2.77
CA SER A 267 -16.03 6.95 2.64
C SER A 267 -16.62 7.19 1.26
N ARG A 268 -16.88 6.10 0.51
CA ARG A 268 -17.42 6.21 -0.85
C ARG A 268 -18.75 6.97 -0.86
N GLY A 269 -18.82 8.03 -1.68
CA GLY A 269 -20.03 8.81 -1.91
C GLY A 269 -20.42 9.79 -0.81
N TYR A 270 -19.56 10.02 0.18
CA TYR A 270 -19.74 11.05 1.20
C TYR A 270 -18.73 12.19 0.99
N TYR A 271 -19.19 13.44 1.00
CA TYR A 271 -18.36 14.58 0.65
C TYR A 271 -18.53 15.71 1.67
N ILE A 272 -17.40 16.24 2.13
CA ILE A 272 -17.34 17.41 3.00
C ILE A 272 -16.93 18.62 2.16
N MET A 273 -17.78 19.64 2.12
CA MET A 273 -17.51 20.91 1.47
C MET A 273 -16.97 21.91 2.52
N HIS A 274 -15.98 22.72 2.22
CA HIS A 274 -15.28 22.82 0.94
C HIS A 274 -14.09 21.85 0.92
N SER A 275 -13.69 21.38 -0.28
CA SER A 275 -12.67 20.37 -0.47
C SER A 275 -11.23 20.88 -0.34
N ASP A 276 -11.04 22.19 -0.27
CA ASP A 276 -9.75 22.86 -0.10
C ASP A 276 -9.21 22.83 1.36
N SER A 277 -9.98 22.25 2.28
CA SER A 277 -9.53 22.07 3.67
C SER A 277 -8.95 20.68 3.86
N MET A 278 -7.71 20.59 4.31
CA MET A 278 -7.10 19.32 4.73
C MET A 278 -7.60 18.93 6.13
N ASN A 279 -7.97 17.66 6.29
CA ASN A 279 -8.43 17.11 7.55
C ASN A 279 -7.45 16.04 8.03
N ILE A 280 -6.82 16.27 9.18
CA ILE A 280 -5.98 15.27 9.85
C ILE A 280 -6.77 14.71 11.02
N TRP A 281 -7.12 13.41 10.96
CA TRP A 281 -8.00 12.75 11.91
C TRP A 281 -7.43 11.43 12.44
N PRO A 282 -7.44 11.21 13.78
CA PRO A 282 -7.70 12.23 14.81
C PRO A 282 -6.58 13.29 14.79
N GLU A 283 -6.87 14.51 15.20
CA GLU A 283 -5.83 15.57 15.29
C GLU A 283 -4.71 15.18 16.26
N ARG A 284 -5.07 14.38 17.27
CA ARG A 284 -4.16 13.88 18.30
C ARG A 284 -4.57 12.49 18.75
N TRP A 285 -3.59 11.62 18.97
CA TRP A 285 -3.77 10.25 19.45
C TRP A 285 -4.34 10.14 20.87
N ASP A 286 -4.06 11.14 21.71
CA ASP A 286 -4.42 11.17 23.12
C ASP A 286 -5.80 11.79 23.38
N LYS A 287 -6.52 12.16 22.33
CA LYS A 287 -7.87 12.72 22.43
C LYS A 287 -8.90 11.85 21.72
N PRO A 288 -10.05 11.62 22.34
CA PRO A 288 -11.17 11.00 21.64
C PRO A 288 -11.51 11.77 20.38
N PHE A 289 -11.67 11.04 19.26
CA PHE A 289 -12.20 11.59 18.04
C PHE A 289 -13.68 11.22 17.95
N ASP A 290 -14.52 12.23 18.07
CA ASP A 290 -15.97 12.07 18.04
C ASP A 290 -16.59 13.02 17.01
N ARG A 291 -17.38 12.46 16.11
CA ARG A 291 -18.17 13.18 15.13
C ARG A 291 -19.55 12.52 15.03
N PRO A 292 -20.61 13.32 14.83
CA PRO A 292 -21.98 12.77 14.72
C PRO A 292 -22.14 11.78 13.57
N VAL A 293 -21.31 11.91 12.52
CA VAL A 293 -21.33 11.06 11.33
C VAL A 293 -19.99 10.37 11.19
N HIS A 294 -20.00 9.04 11.29
CA HIS A 294 -18.81 8.21 11.14
C HIS A 294 -18.48 7.96 9.66
N GLN A 295 -18.20 9.04 8.94
CA GLN A 295 -17.79 9.02 7.53
C GLN A 295 -16.70 10.06 7.29
N CYS A 296 -15.79 9.73 6.37
CA CYS A 296 -14.73 10.62 5.92
C CYS A 296 -15.03 11.11 4.50
N SER A 297 -14.53 12.29 4.16
CA SER A 297 -14.76 12.85 2.82
C SER A 297 -14.18 11.95 1.74
N SER A 298 -14.92 11.76 0.63
CA SER A 298 -14.45 11.03 -0.54
C SER A 298 -13.46 11.83 -1.40
N TYR A 299 -13.31 13.12 -1.14
CA TYR A 299 -12.18 13.88 -1.68
C TYR A 299 -10.88 13.40 -1.04
N ASP A 300 -9.78 13.50 -1.79
CA ASP A 300 -8.44 13.16 -1.28
C ASP A 300 -7.88 14.29 -0.41
N ASN A 301 -8.58 14.61 0.67
CA ASN A 301 -8.28 15.71 1.59
C ASN A 301 -8.42 15.34 3.07
N SER A 302 -8.33 14.06 3.38
CA SER A 302 -8.40 13.56 4.76
C SER A 302 -7.43 12.41 4.96
N HIS A 303 -6.60 12.47 6.00
CA HIS A 303 -5.66 11.40 6.36
C HIS A 303 -5.41 11.34 7.86
N VAL A 304 -4.78 10.27 8.32
CA VAL A 304 -4.33 10.11 9.72
C VAL A 304 -3.04 10.89 9.98
N PRO A 305 -2.68 11.17 11.26
CA PRO A 305 -1.49 11.96 11.60
C PRO A 305 -0.16 11.44 11.05
N TRP A 306 -0.04 10.13 10.85
CA TRP A 306 1.19 9.50 10.29
C TRP A 306 1.12 9.30 8.78
N GLY A 307 0.00 9.61 8.16
CA GLY A 307 -0.25 9.41 6.74
C GLY A 307 -0.20 10.71 5.94
N THR A 308 -0.54 10.57 4.67
CA THR A 308 -0.68 11.67 3.71
C THR A 308 -1.79 11.35 2.70
N THR A 309 -2.04 12.25 1.74
CA THR A 309 -3.01 12.01 0.67
C THR A 309 -2.46 11.05 -0.39
N HIS A 310 -3.36 10.46 -1.17
CA HIS A 310 -2.97 9.61 -2.31
C HIS A 310 -2.22 10.40 -3.40
N GLU A 311 -2.67 11.63 -3.67
CA GLU A 311 -2.02 12.51 -4.64
C GLU A 311 -0.60 12.88 -4.21
N ASP A 312 -0.39 13.22 -2.93
CA ASP A 312 0.94 13.57 -2.41
C ASP A 312 1.88 12.36 -2.43
N THR A 313 1.40 11.19 -1.97
CA THR A 313 2.16 9.95 -2.05
C THR A 313 2.61 9.67 -3.48
N TRP A 314 1.69 9.67 -4.44
CA TRP A 314 2.02 9.33 -5.82
C TRP A 314 2.91 10.39 -6.49
N ARG A 315 2.73 11.65 -6.18
CA ARG A 315 3.61 12.76 -6.64
C ARG A 315 5.06 12.51 -6.29
N MET A 316 5.32 12.09 -5.06
CA MET A 316 6.68 11.79 -4.60
C MET A 316 7.26 10.55 -5.27
N VAL A 317 6.52 9.46 -5.29
CA VAL A 317 6.96 8.20 -5.91
C VAL A 317 7.25 8.37 -7.41
N LYS A 318 6.41 9.13 -8.12
CA LYS A 318 6.57 9.43 -9.54
C LYS A 318 7.82 10.28 -9.83
N LYS A 319 8.14 11.20 -8.91
CA LYS A 319 9.22 12.18 -9.08
C LYS A 319 10.61 11.60 -8.87
N TYR A 320 10.76 10.63 -7.98
CA TYR A 320 12.08 10.13 -7.56
C TYR A 320 12.32 8.71 -8.06
N ASP A 321 13.31 8.55 -8.97
CA ASP A 321 13.61 7.27 -9.60
C ASP A 321 14.16 6.23 -8.62
N HIS A 322 14.93 6.65 -7.61
CA HIS A 322 15.50 5.77 -6.60
C HIS A 322 14.46 5.04 -5.74
N ILE A 323 13.23 5.56 -5.66
CA ILE A 323 12.12 4.86 -5.02
C ILE A 323 11.67 3.73 -5.94
N SER A 324 11.96 2.48 -5.57
CA SER A 324 11.63 1.30 -6.38
C SER A 324 10.14 1.15 -6.64
N GLY A 325 9.32 1.60 -5.72
CA GLY A 325 7.87 1.61 -5.80
C GLY A 325 7.23 1.81 -4.44
N VAL A 326 5.92 1.67 -4.41
CA VAL A 326 5.10 1.97 -3.24
C VAL A 326 4.02 0.91 -3.06
N TYR A 327 3.69 0.62 -1.79
CA TYR A 327 2.50 -0.12 -1.40
C TYR A 327 1.59 0.82 -0.61
N ILE A 328 0.39 1.02 -1.15
CA ILE A 328 -0.62 1.92 -0.57
C ILE A 328 -1.37 1.20 0.55
N TRP A 329 -1.52 1.83 1.68
CA TRP A 329 -2.41 1.41 2.75
C TRP A 329 -3.81 2.03 2.55
N THR A 330 -4.82 1.30 1.98
CA THR A 330 -4.79 -0.09 1.50
C THR A 330 -5.50 -0.23 0.16
N GLY A 331 -5.41 -1.42 -0.47
CA GLY A 331 -6.17 -1.68 -1.69
C GLY A 331 -7.67 -1.72 -1.44
N PHE A 332 -8.10 -2.41 -0.40
CA PHE A 332 -9.51 -2.55 0.01
C PHE A 332 -9.70 -2.10 1.45
N ASP A 333 -10.87 -1.56 1.75
CA ASP A 333 -11.32 -1.49 3.15
C ASP A 333 -11.40 -2.92 3.71
N TYR A 334 -11.15 -3.06 5.01
CA TYR A 334 -11.12 -4.34 5.71
C TYR A 334 -11.86 -4.24 7.05
N LEU A 335 -12.26 -5.36 7.60
CA LEU A 335 -12.91 -5.45 8.91
C LEU A 335 -11.87 -5.20 10.01
N GLY A 336 -12.26 -4.42 11.00
CA GLY A 336 -11.38 -3.94 12.06
C GLY A 336 -10.81 -2.55 11.75
N GLU A 337 -9.96 -2.05 12.64
CA GLU A 337 -9.25 -0.76 12.55
C GLU A 337 -10.09 0.41 12.01
N PRO A 338 -11.19 0.77 12.68
CA PRO A 338 -12.11 1.81 12.18
C PRO A 338 -11.60 3.23 12.42
N THR A 339 -10.28 3.43 12.48
CA THR A 339 -9.65 4.74 12.64
C THR A 339 -10.18 5.73 11.59
N PRO A 340 -10.54 6.97 11.97
CA PRO A 340 -10.35 7.61 13.28
C PRO A 340 -11.47 7.35 14.30
N PHE A 341 -12.48 6.59 13.89
CA PHE A 341 -13.67 6.33 14.72
C PHE A 341 -13.49 5.09 15.59
N TRP A 342 -14.44 4.91 16.51
CA TRP A 342 -14.58 3.75 17.36
C TRP A 342 -15.95 3.11 17.10
N TRP A 343 -16.34 2.19 17.96
CA TRP A 343 -17.68 1.65 17.90
C TRP A 343 -18.74 2.77 17.76
N PRO A 344 -19.74 2.66 16.85
CA PRO A 344 -20.15 1.45 16.10
C PRO A 344 -19.46 1.21 14.76
N SER A 345 -18.45 2.00 14.35
CA SER A 345 -17.67 1.72 13.14
C SER A 345 -16.90 0.40 13.29
N ARG A 346 -16.80 -0.38 12.22
CA ARG A 346 -16.25 -1.75 12.22
C ARG A 346 -15.26 -2.04 11.13
N SER A 347 -15.19 -1.21 10.11
CA SER A 347 -14.25 -1.36 9.00
C SER A 347 -13.36 -0.16 8.88
N SER A 348 -12.22 -0.35 8.23
CA SER A 348 -11.29 0.72 7.90
C SER A 348 -11.90 1.72 6.91
N TYR A 349 -11.25 2.87 6.78
CA TYR A 349 -11.55 3.92 5.80
C TYR A 349 -10.41 4.11 4.79
N PHE A 350 -9.35 3.30 4.89
CA PHE A 350 -8.10 3.45 4.16
C PHE A 350 -8.14 2.90 2.73
N GLY A 351 -9.07 2.00 2.43
CA GLY A 351 -9.14 1.34 1.13
C GLY A 351 -9.36 2.30 -0.03
N ILE A 352 -8.66 2.09 -1.14
CA ILE A 352 -8.95 2.69 -2.45
C ILE A 352 -10.31 2.18 -2.97
N ILE A 353 -10.67 0.98 -2.55
CA ILE A 353 -11.89 0.26 -2.90
C ILE A 353 -12.61 -0.05 -1.58
N ASP A 354 -13.94 0.11 -1.57
CA ASP A 354 -14.72 -0.15 -0.35
C ASP A 354 -14.83 -1.66 -0.02
N LEU A 355 -15.33 -1.97 1.17
CA LEU A 355 -15.46 -3.35 1.68
C LEU A 355 -16.31 -4.26 0.77
N ALA A 356 -17.23 -3.69 -0.01
CA ALA A 356 -18.06 -4.43 -0.96
C ALA A 356 -17.40 -4.59 -2.35
N GLY A 357 -16.23 -3.99 -2.54
CA GLY A 357 -15.47 -4.03 -3.79
C GLY A 357 -15.92 -3.00 -4.81
N PHE A 358 -16.48 -1.87 -4.37
CA PHE A 358 -16.76 -0.73 -5.25
C PHE A 358 -15.63 0.31 -5.15
N PRO A 359 -15.12 0.79 -6.30
CA PRO A 359 -14.12 1.85 -6.33
C PRO A 359 -14.57 3.12 -5.61
N LYS A 360 -13.69 3.72 -4.79
CA LYS A 360 -13.82 5.10 -4.33
C LYS A 360 -13.27 6.05 -5.41
N ASP A 361 -13.47 7.36 -5.27
CA ASP A 361 -13.10 8.30 -6.34
C ASP A 361 -11.60 8.27 -6.67
N VAL A 362 -10.74 8.12 -5.68
CA VAL A 362 -9.29 8.04 -5.83
C VAL A 362 -8.80 6.84 -6.67
N TYR A 363 -9.58 5.77 -6.78
CA TYR A 363 -9.30 4.67 -7.70
C TYR A 363 -9.05 5.19 -9.13
N TYR A 364 -9.84 6.18 -9.56
CA TYR A 364 -9.73 6.74 -10.90
C TYR A 364 -8.54 7.69 -11.06
N MET A 365 -8.05 8.29 -9.96
CA MET A 365 -6.75 8.97 -9.96
C MET A 365 -5.64 7.98 -10.30
N TYR A 366 -5.56 6.86 -9.57
CA TYR A 366 -4.57 5.82 -9.86
C TYR A 366 -4.74 5.22 -11.25
N GLN A 367 -5.98 4.95 -11.68
CA GLN A 367 -6.22 4.43 -13.03
C GLN A 367 -5.72 5.39 -14.11
N SER A 368 -5.88 6.69 -13.92
CA SER A 368 -5.40 7.70 -14.86
C SER A 368 -3.87 7.81 -14.91
N GLU A 369 -3.19 7.47 -13.83
CA GLU A 369 -1.72 7.54 -13.70
C GLU A 369 -1.03 6.19 -13.96
N TRP A 370 -1.72 5.09 -13.70
CA TRP A 370 -1.12 3.76 -13.74
C TRP A 370 -1.45 2.95 -15.00
N THR A 371 -2.34 3.46 -15.84
CA THR A 371 -2.74 2.80 -17.09
C THR A 371 -2.74 3.76 -18.27
N ASP A 372 -2.72 3.21 -19.48
CA ASP A 372 -2.89 3.95 -20.76
C ASP A 372 -4.37 4.09 -21.17
N LYS A 373 -5.32 3.62 -20.34
CA LYS A 373 -6.76 3.72 -20.62
C LYS A 373 -7.19 5.18 -20.57
N ASP A 374 -8.09 5.57 -21.46
CA ASP A 374 -8.72 6.87 -21.36
C ASP A 374 -9.61 6.92 -20.10
N VAL A 375 -9.31 7.86 -19.21
CA VAL A 375 -10.02 8.08 -17.95
C VAL A 375 -10.61 9.48 -17.95
N LEU A 376 -11.88 9.55 -17.57
CA LEU A 376 -12.58 10.80 -17.25
C LEU A 376 -13.56 10.47 -16.13
N HIS A 377 -13.21 10.80 -14.89
CA HIS A 377 -14.04 10.55 -13.71
C HIS A 377 -14.48 11.86 -13.09
N LEU A 378 -15.79 12.09 -13.12
CA LEU A 378 -16.47 13.27 -12.60
C LEU A 378 -17.12 12.95 -11.26
N PHE A 379 -16.81 13.70 -10.23
CA PHE A 379 -17.42 13.59 -8.92
C PHE A 379 -17.51 14.95 -8.22
N PRO A 380 -18.34 15.12 -7.18
CA PRO A 380 -19.24 14.15 -6.55
C PRO A 380 -20.49 13.87 -7.38
N HIS A 381 -21.38 13.02 -6.83
CA HIS A 381 -22.74 12.88 -7.36
C HIS A 381 -23.46 14.24 -7.45
N TRP A 382 -24.42 14.37 -8.38
CA TRP A 382 -25.13 15.63 -8.57
C TRP A 382 -26.53 15.58 -7.94
N ASN A 383 -26.59 15.50 -6.58
CA ASN A 383 -27.81 15.44 -5.80
C ASN A 383 -27.61 16.18 -4.46
N TRP A 384 -27.83 17.49 -4.49
CA TRP A 384 -27.55 18.42 -3.41
C TRP A 384 -28.75 19.34 -3.13
N GLN A 385 -28.62 20.27 -2.20
CA GLN A 385 -29.65 21.29 -1.95
C GLN A 385 -29.47 22.44 -2.93
N GLU A 386 -30.59 23.02 -3.39
CA GLU A 386 -30.60 24.15 -4.33
C GLU A 386 -29.72 25.30 -3.80
N GLY A 387 -28.81 25.78 -4.63
CA GLY A 387 -27.87 26.85 -4.29
C GLY A 387 -26.67 26.44 -3.46
N GLN A 388 -26.59 25.18 -2.97
CA GLN A 388 -25.42 24.70 -2.25
C GLN A 388 -24.19 24.75 -3.15
N LEU A 389 -23.07 25.31 -2.65
CA LEU A 389 -21.80 25.29 -3.36
C LEU A 389 -21.20 23.88 -3.30
N VAL A 390 -20.89 23.31 -4.44
CA VAL A 390 -20.34 21.96 -4.63
C VAL A 390 -18.99 22.07 -5.33
N ASP A 391 -17.97 21.45 -4.74
CA ASP A 391 -16.66 21.32 -5.38
C ASP A 391 -16.69 20.11 -6.30
N VAL A 392 -16.64 20.36 -7.60
CA VAL A 392 -16.67 19.34 -8.65
C VAL A 392 -15.25 19.04 -9.07
N TRP A 393 -14.78 17.83 -8.78
CA TRP A 393 -13.45 17.34 -9.18
C TRP A 393 -13.55 16.44 -10.40
N VAL A 394 -12.49 16.43 -11.21
CA VAL A 394 -12.35 15.53 -12.35
C VAL A 394 -10.94 14.96 -12.40
N TYR A 395 -10.84 13.63 -12.28
CA TYR A 395 -9.63 12.89 -12.65
C TYR A 395 -9.67 12.55 -14.13
N TYR A 396 -8.59 12.78 -14.85
CA TYR A 396 -8.50 12.47 -16.28
C TYR A 396 -7.06 12.27 -16.74
N ASN A 397 -6.91 11.59 -17.87
CA ASN A 397 -5.66 11.48 -18.62
C ASN A 397 -5.90 11.57 -20.12
N ASN A 398 -4.82 11.44 -20.91
CA ASN A 398 -4.82 11.40 -22.38
C ASN A 398 -5.54 12.59 -23.05
N ALA A 399 -5.74 13.70 -22.34
CA ALA A 399 -6.40 14.90 -22.79
C ALA A 399 -5.65 16.14 -22.29
N ASP A 400 -5.79 17.25 -23.04
CA ASP A 400 -5.12 18.53 -22.72
C ASP A 400 -5.97 19.36 -21.75
N GLU A 401 -7.29 19.24 -21.86
CA GLU A 401 -8.26 20.05 -21.12
C GLU A 401 -9.55 19.25 -20.81
N VAL A 402 -10.24 19.69 -19.78
CA VAL A 402 -11.62 19.29 -19.49
C VAL A 402 -12.51 20.53 -19.44
N GLU A 403 -13.67 20.43 -20.04
CA GLU A 403 -14.72 21.45 -19.96
C GLU A 403 -15.93 20.89 -19.22
N LEU A 404 -16.40 21.65 -18.22
CA LEU A 404 -17.55 21.28 -17.42
C LEU A 404 -18.79 22.01 -17.92
N TYR A 405 -19.91 21.30 -17.93
CA TYR A 405 -21.23 21.84 -18.38
C TYR A 405 -22.29 21.55 -17.32
N LEU A 406 -23.17 22.50 -17.09
CA LEU A 406 -24.40 22.32 -16.32
C LEU A 406 -25.58 22.67 -17.21
N ASN A 407 -26.48 21.71 -17.43
CA ASN A 407 -27.64 21.87 -18.30
C ASN A 407 -27.29 22.37 -19.75
N GLY A 408 -26.14 21.93 -20.27
CA GLY A 408 -25.63 22.30 -21.55
C GLY A 408 -24.90 23.65 -21.62
N GLN A 409 -24.93 24.44 -20.54
CA GLN A 409 -24.15 25.66 -20.42
C GLN A 409 -22.74 25.37 -19.93
N SER A 410 -21.72 25.87 -20.63
CA SER A 410 -20.31 25.73 -20.22
C SER A 410 -20.04 26.51 -18.94
N LEU A 411 -19.39 25.84 -18.01
CA LEU A 411 -18.80 26.42 -16.77
C LEU A 411 -17.31 26.71 -16.91
N GLY A 412 -16.79 26.59 -18.13
CA GLY A 412 -15.40 26.86 -18.46
C GLY A 412 -14.53 25.62 -18.53
N LYS A 413 -13.34 25.84 -19.07
CA LYS A 413 -12.31 24.83 -19.28
C LYS A 413 -11.26 24.89 -18.19
N ARG A 414 -10.66 23.73 -17.86
CA ARG A 414 -9.52 23.63 -16.97
C ARG A 414 -8.50 22.62 -17.49
N THR A 415 -7.22 22.87 -17.15
CA THR A 415 -6.08 22.02 -17.49
C THR A 415 -5.32 21.72 -16.22
N LYS A 416 -4.81 20.50 -16.08
CA LYS A 416 -3.87 20.16 -14.99
C LYS A 416 -2.54 20.86 -15.22
N LYS A 417 -1.95 21.37 -14.17
CA LYS A 417 -0.53 21.73 -14.16
C LYS A 417 0.33 20.50 -13.90
N ASP A 418 1.64 20.63 -14.10
CA ASP A 418 2.57 19.47 -14.14
C ASP A 418 2.45 18.48 -12.96
N ASP A 419 2.17 18.98 -11.76
CA ASP A 419 2.10 18.16 -10.54
C ASP A 419 0.64 17.96 -10.02
N GLU A 420 -0.36 18.37 -10.78
CA GLU A 420 -1.76 18.21 -10.41
C GLU A 420 -2.35 16.91 -10.99
N PHE A 421 -3.19 16.21 -10.21
CA PHE A 421 -3.85 14.99 -10.67
C PHE A 421 -5.31 15.19 -11.00
N HIS A 422 -5.93 16.26 -10.50
CA HIS A 422 -7.32 16.64 -10.78
C HIS A 422 -7.46 18.09 -11.21
N VAL A 423 -8.63 18.42 -11.74
CA VAL A 423 -9.12 19.81 -11.92
C VAL A 423 -10.41 19.96 -11.13
N CYS A 424 -10.67 21.17 -10.61
CA CYS A 424 -11.80 21.44 -9.74
C CYS A 424 -12.59 22.67 -10.17
N TRP A 425 -13.94 22.63 -10.04
CA TRP A 425 -14.86 23.76 -10.15
C TRP A 425 -15.70 23.88 -8.89
N ARG A 426 -15.93 25.08 -8.40
CA ARG A 426 -16.90 25.35 -7.32
C ARG A 426 -18.18 25.86 -7.94
N VAL A 427 -19.23 25.06 -7.90
CA VAL A 427 -20.47 25.25 -8.67
C VAL A 427 -21.66 25.31 -7.73
N PRO A 428 -22.52 26.35 -7.81
CA PRO A 428 -23.80 26.33 -7.13
C PRO A 428 -24.70 25.22 -7.71
N PHE A 429 -25.22 24.35 -6.85
CA PHE A 429 -26.11 23.30 -7.29
C PHE A 429 -27.41 23.87 -7.87
N ASN A 430 -27.73 23.45 -9.09
CA ASN A 430 -29.02 23.61 -9.75
C ASN A 430 -29.44 22.25 -10.29
N LYS A 431 -30.71 21.93 -10.23
CA LYS A 431 -31.24 20.68 -10.77
C LYS A 431 -30.93 20.53 -12.28
N GLY A 432 -30.56 19.31 -12.65
CA GLY A 432 -30.28 18.98 -14.05
C GLY A 432 -29.10 18.05 -14.24
N THR A 433 -28.41 18.18 -15.36
CA THR A 433 -27.30 17.31 -15.76
C THR A 433 -25.99 18.05 -15.70
N LEU A 434 -25.07 17.53 -14.89
CA LEU A 434 -23.67 17.91 -14.90
C LEU A 434 -22.93 17.01 -15.88
N LYS A 435 -22.11 17.58 -16.76
CA LYS A 435 -21.36 16.84 -17.78
C LYS A 435 -19.94 17.37 -17.90
N ALA A 436 -18.96 16.48 -17.89
CA ALA A 436 -17.57 16.79 -18.23
C ALA A 436 -17.23 16.26 -19.64
N VAL A 437 -16.41 17.01 -20.36
CA VAL A 437 -15.89 16.63 -21.69
C VAL A 437 -14.39 16.86 -21.70
N SER A 438 -13.62 15.79 -21.89
CA SER A 438 -12.17 15.89 -22.09
C SER A 438 -11.82 16.03 -23.57
N ARG A 439 -10.81 16.86 -23.89
CA ARG A 439 -10.38 17.10 -25.27
C ARG A 439 -8.87 17.04 -25.40
N LYS A 440 -8.43 16.53 -26.55
CA LYS A 440 -7.03 16.55 -26.99
C LYS A 440 -6.95 17.22 -28.36
N ASN A 441 -6.13 18.26 -28.47
CA ASN A 441 -6.02 19.06 -29.68
C ASN A 441 -7.42 19.55 -30.21
N GLY A 442 -8.30 19.95 -29.29
CA GLY A 442 -9.66 20.41 -29.57
C GLY A 442 -10.69 19.32 -29.90
N LYS A 443 -10.27 18.06 -30.04
CA LYS A 443 -11.17 16.91 -30.29
C LYS A 443 -11.58 16.24 -28.99
N GLU A 444 -12.85 15.87 -28.89
CA GLU A 444 -13.38 15.11 -27.76
C GLU A 444 -12.70 13.73 -27.64
N VAL A 445 -12.23 13.40 -26.46
CA VAL A 445 -11.69 12.08 -26.08
C VAL A 445 -12.78 11.29 -25.36
N LEU A 446 -13.31 11.84 -24.27
CA LEU A 446 -14.39 11.24 -23.48
C LEU A 446 -15.41 12.30 -23.04
N SER A 447 -16.62 11.84 -22.74
CA SER A 447 -17.63 12.62 -22.02
C SER A 447 -18.34 11.79 -20.96
N ARG A 448 -18.66 12.39 -19.83
CA ARG A 448 -19.33 11.77 -18.69
C ARG A 448 -20.38 12.70 -18.13
#